data_00964a4f3f964a93fc9ba9c5b6795ab2
#
_entry.id   00964a4f3f964a93fc9ba9c5b6795ab2
#
_cell.length_a   1.000
_cell.length_b   1.000
_cell.length_c   1.000
_cell.angle_alpha   90.00
_cell.angle_beta   90.00
_cell.angle_gamma   90.00
#
_symmetry.space_group_name_H-M   'P 1'
#
loop_
_entity.id
_entity.type
_entity.pdbx_description
1 polymer ?
#
loop_
_entity_poly.entity_id
_entity_poly.type
_entity_poly.pdbx_seq_one_letter_code
_entity_poly.pdbx_strand_id
1 'polypeptide(L)'
;MKVADLEKEVQKQTELRVMYRKRMERTQDYLRYCLQIAQENGILEHIIHSKGELQHSPLSVYNVSSITNSPRIPTHSPKHQHHPNLEAIIDQAKINGWYINPTEIQLEDKIGQGTTAEIHRGTWRGFDVAVKCISPEFFRTNANGVEFFAQEVETLSKQRHRFVLNLMGACLDPPNHAWVVTEYLSTTLKEWLYGPGKRRRDRIVPLPPFKERLTRVIEIAQAMQYLHEQKPKIIHRDLKPSNIFMDFNLHVRVADFGHARFLGDGEMALTGETGTYVYMSPEVIRCEPYNEKCDVYSFGVILNEILTGKHPYIETEYGPAKIAMEVVEGKLRPTLPSRDDGEHLGELIDLIRLCWDGTPSTRPSFDTITRILKSYTNRVLH
;
A
#
# COMPACT_ATOMS: atom_id res chain seq x y z
N MET A 1 -6.03 41.44 -16.73
CA MET A 1 -5.01 40.43 -16.74
C MET A 1 -4.34 40.27 -15.37
N LYS A 2 -3.82 41.32 -14.76
CA LYS A 2 -3.05 41.18 -13.49
C LYS A 2 -3.84 40.71 -12.26
N VAL A 3 -5.13 40.94 -12.11
CA VAL A 3 -5.91 40.53 -10.92
C VAL A 3 -6.22 39.04 -10.96
N ALA A 4 -6.67 38.50 -12.08
CA ALA A 4 -6.96 37.07 -12.24
C ALA A 4 -5.70 36.19 -12.13
N ASP A 5 -4.54 36.72 -12.56
CA ASP A 5 -3.27 36.01 -12.40
C ASP A 5 -2.80 35.97 -10.95
N LEU A 6 -3.03 37.07 -10.20
CA LEU A 6 -2.76 37.14 -8.76
C LEU A 6 -3.70 36.24 -7.95
N GLU A 7 -4.98 36.19 -8.30
CA GLU A 7 -5.95 35.30 -7.65
C GLU A 7 -5.55 33.83 -7.85
N LYS A 8 -5.12 33.42 -9.05
CA LYS A 8 -4.60 32.07 -9.29
C LYS A 8 -3.34 31.77 -8.49
N GLU A 9 -2.43 32.72 -8.39
CA GLU A 9 -1.21 32.50 -7.62
C GLU A 9 -1.49 32.43 -6.11
N VAL A 10 -2.40 33.26 -5.56
CA VAL A 10 -2.88 33.18 -4.17
C VAL A 10 -3.55 31.85 -3.90
N GLN A 11 -4.42 31.38 -4.82
CA GLN A 11 -5.05 30.06 -4.71
C GLN A 11 -4.00 28.94 -4.66
N LYS A 12 -3.03 28.96 -5.57
CA LYS A 12 -1.92 27.99 -5.63
C LYS A 12 -1.10 28.02 -4.35
N GLN A 13 -0.75 29.19 -3.82
CA GLN A 13 -0.01 29.33 -2.57
C GLN A 13 -0.81 28.85 -1.36
N THR A 14 -2.12 29.02 -1.38
CA THR A 14 -3.02 28.52 -0.33
C THR A 14 -3.07 27.00 -0.35
N GLU A 15 -3.19 26.39 -1.52
CA GLU A 15 -3.16 24.93 -1.69
C GLU A 15 -1.82 24.34 -1.26
N LEU A 16 -0.70 24.96 -1.65
CA LEU A 16 0.64 24.59 -1.20
C LEU A 16 0.78 24.69 0.32
N ARG A 17 0.27 25.73 0.93
CA ARG A 17 0.31 25.92 2.40
C ARG A 17 -0.49 24.84 3.13
N VAL A 18 -1.68 24.48 2.63
CA VAL A 18 -2.49 23.37 3.17
C VAL A 18 -1.74 22.05 3.01
N MET A 19 -1.12 21.80 1.85
CA MET A 19 -0.31 20.62 1.59
C MET A 19 0.89 20.52 2.55
N TYR A 20 1.66 21.61 2.72
CA TYR A 20 2.80 21.62 3.64
C TYR A 20 2.39 21.46 5.11
N ARG A 21 1.26 22.01 5.52
CA ARG A 21 0.71 21.80 6.87
C ARG A 21 0.35 20.34 7.12
N LYS A 22 -0.37 19.72 6.20
CA LYS A 22 -0.67 18.27 6.26
C LYS A 22 0.59 17.40 6.25
N ARG A 23 1.62 17.82 5.50
CA ARG A 23 2.92 17.14 5.46
C ARG A 23 3.62 17.22 6.83
N MET A 24 3.62 18.38 7.46
CA MET A 24 4.23 18.59 8.77
C MET A 24 3.50 17.78 9.87
N GLU A 25 2.17 17.77 9.87
CA GLU A 25 1.37 16.97 10.80
C GLU A 25 1.70 15.47 10.68
N ARG A 26 1.77 14.94 9.45
CA ARG A 26 2.12 13.54 9.19
C ARG A 26 3.56 13.20 9.58
N THR A 27 4.51 14.10 9.32
CA THR A 27 5.90 13.90 9.73
C THR A 27 6.00 13.83 11.26
N GLN A 28 5.19 14.62 11.97
CA GLN A 28 5.11 14.56 13.43
C GLN A 28 4.51 13.25 13.92
N ASP A 29 3.45 12.75 13.27
CA ASP A 29 2.83 11.47 13.61
C ASP A 29 3.79 10.30 13.34
N TYR A 30 4.51 10.35 12.23
CA TYR A 30 5.55 9.39 11.91
C TYR A 30 6.70 9.41 12.91
N LEU A 31 7.16 10.60 13.30
CA LEU A 31 8.21 10.74 14.33
C LEU A 31 7.75 10.17 15.67
N ARG A 32 6.50 10.42 16.07
CA ARG A 32 5.89 9.82 17.27
C ARG A 32 5.88 8.30 17.18
N TYR A 33 5.46 7.75 16.04
CA TYR A 33 5.47 6.31 15.79
C TYR A 33 6.90 5.73 15.88
N CYS A 34 7.87 6.34 15.23
CA CYS A 34 9.27 5.92 15.31
C CYS A 34 9.82 5.97 16.75
N LEU A 35 9.49 7.01 17.50
CA LEU A 35 9.87 7.14 18.91
C LEU A 35 9.21 6.08 19.78
N GLN A 36 7.94 5.78 19.53
CA GLN A 36 7.22 4.72 20.24
C GLN A 36 7.86 3.35 19.96
N ILE A 37 8.13 3.02 18.69
CA ILE A 37 8.82 1.78 18.31
C ILE A 37 10.23 1.72 18.93
N ALA A 38 10.96 2.82 18.96
CA ALA A 38 12.28 2.88 19.59
C ALA A 38 12.19 2.67 21.11
N GLN A 39 11.14 3.16 21.75
CA GLN A 39 10.88 2.97 23.18
C GLN A 39 10.47 1.51 23.47
N GLU A 40 9.57 0.94 22.70
CA GLU A 40 9.10 -0.46 22.84
C GLU A 40 10.21 -1.49 22.61
N ASN A 41 11.21 -1.15 21.79
CA ASN A 41 12.39 -1.99 21.55
C ASN A 41 13.61 -1.65 22.40
N GLY A 42 13.50 -0.72 23.37
CA GLY A 42 14.60 -0.31 24.27
C GLY A 42 15.75 0.45 23.58
N ILE A 43 15.54 0.91 22.34
CA ILE A 43 16.57 1.57 21.52
C ILE A 43 16.60 3.10 21.78
N LEU A 44 15.53 3.63 22.38
CA LEU A 44 15.37 5.09 22.56
C LEU A 44 16.50 5.70 23.39
N GLU A 45 16.94 5.00 24.44
CA GLU A 45 18.06 5.46 25.27
C GLU A 45 19.38 5.51 24.48
N HIS A 46 19.64 4.56 23.60
CA HIS A 46 20.80 4.58 22.71
C HIS A 46 20.77 5.74 21.72
N ILE A 47 19.59 6.10 21.19
CA ILE A 47 19.43 7.23 20.28
C ILE A 47 19.67 8.56 21.01
N ILE A 48 19.24 8.68 22.28
CA ILE A 48 19.41 9.89 23.09
C ILE A 48 20.85 10.04 23.54
N HIS A 49 21.53 8.97 23.93
CA HIS A 49 22.90 9.03 24.46
C HIS A 49 23.98 9.13 23.36
N SER A 50 23.70 8.71 22.11
CA SER A 50 24.64 8.90 21.00
C SER A 50 24.80 10.35 20.52
N LYS A 51 24.03 11.31 21.05
CA LYS A 51 24.12 12.77 20.77
C LYS A 51 25.07 13.56 21.65
N GLY A 52 25.91 12.90 22.42
CA GLY A 52 26.87 13.57 23.33
C GLY A 52 28.06 14.24 22.65
N GLU A 53 28.27 14.18 21.33
CA GLU A 53 29.49 14.70 20.65
C GLU A 53 29.21 15.58 19.42
N LEU A 54 28.10 16.31 19.36
CA LEU A 54 27.98 17.38 18.36
C LEU A 54 27.72 18.71 19.03
N GLN A 55 28.78 19.56 18.96
CA GLN A 55 28.85 20.90 19.53
C GLN A 55 27.82 21.86 18.92
N HIS A 56 27.14 22.53 19.84
CA HIS A 56 26.52 23.87 19.84
C HIS A 56 26.11 24.56 18.53
N SER A 57 24.79 24.72 18.36
CA SER A 57 24.16 26.00 18.02
C SER A 57 22.73 26.05 18.61
N PRO A 58 22.30 27.16 19.20
CA PRO A 58 21.06 27.22 19.97
C PRO A 58 19.88 27.54 19.08
N LEU A 59 18.93 26.61 18.98
CA LEU A 59 17.58 26.90 18.48
C LEU A 59 16.71 27.30 19.69
N SER A 60 16.39 28.56 19.74
CA SER A 60 15.48 29.17 20.71
C SER A 60 14.09 28.54 20.65
N VAL A 61 13.63 28.11 21.82
CA VAL A 61 12.27 27.65 22.08
C VAL A 61 11.32 28.86 21.98
N TYR A 62 10.48 28.90 20.97
CA TYR A 62 9.34 29.81 20.96
C TYR A 62 8.13 29.14 21.59
N ASN A 63 7.77 29.60 22.76
CA ASN A 63 6.48 29.40 23.40
C ASN A 63 5.40 30.09 22.55
N VAL A 64 4.46 29.33 22.02
CA VAL A 64 3.24 29.87 21.42
C VAL A 64 2.07 29.56 22.34
N SER A 65 1.83 30.45 23.28
CA SER A 65 0.53 30.59 23.92
C SER A 65 -0.19 31.82 23.33
N SER A 66 -1.44 31.65 23.02
CA SER A 66 -2.46 32.67 22.71
C SER A 66 -2.33 33.48 21.42
N ILE A 67 -3.10 33.09 20.40
CA ILE A 67 -3.87 34.04 19.57
C ILE A 67 -5.23 33.38 19.27
N THR A 68 -6.24 33.81 20.01
CA THR A 68 -7.67 33.70 19.67
C THR A 68 -8.06 34.91 18.85
N ASN A 69 -8.92 34.70 17.88
CA ASN A 69 -9.68 35.64 17.04
C ASN A 69 -9.12 35.87 15.64
N SER A 70 -9.74 35.18 14.70
CA SER A 70 -9.81 35.61 13.30
C SER A 70 -11.23 35.42 12.75
N PRO A 71 -11.74 36.33 11.90
CA PRO A 71 -13.14 36.37 11.49
C PRO A 71 -13.48 35.23 10.51
N ARG A 72 -14.70 34.73 10.64
CA ARG A 72 -15.27 33.70 9.73
C ARG A 72 -15.42 34.27 8.33
N ILE A 73 -14.68 33.69 7.38
CA ILE A 73 -14.89 33.89 5.95
C ILE A 73 -15.81 32.75 5.47
N PRO A 74 -16.83 33.06 4.63
CA PRO A 74 -17.75 32.03 4.12
C PRO A 74 -17.01 31.05 3.23
N THR A 75 -17.07 29.77 3.58
CA THR A 75 -16.52 28.68 2.78
C THR A 75 -17.42 28.39 1.60
N HIS A 76 -17.03 28.80 0.39
CA HIS A 76 -17.52 28.16 -0.83
C HIS A 76 -16.94 26.75 -0.91
N SER A 77 -17.80 25.76 -0.89
CA SER A 77 -17.47 24.34 -0.97
C SER A 77 -16.71 24.02 -2.26
N PRO A 78 -15.55 23.33 -2.20
CA PRO A 78 -14.98 22.69 -3.38
C PRO A 78 -15.82 21.47 -3.74
N LYS A 79 -16.03 21.27 -5.03
CA LYS A 79 -16.81 20.20 -5.64
C LYS A 79 -16.35 18.82 -5.15
N HIS A 80 -17.31 18.06 -4.66
CA HIS A 80 -17.39 16.61 -4.43
C HIS A 80 -16.08 15.80 -4.47
N GLN A 81 -15.37 15.73 -3.34
CA GLN A 81 -14.70 14.51 -2.96
C GLN A 81 -15.80 13.52 -2.57
N HIS A 82 -15.83 12.37 -3.22
CA HIS A 82 -16.75 11.29 -2.88
C HIS A 82 -16.30 10.73 -1.52
N HIS A 83 -16.86 11.28 -0.44
CA HIS A 83 -16.72 10.66 0.89
C HIS A 83 -17.71 9.50 0.94
N PRO A 84 -17.24 8.25 1.08
CA PRO A 84 -18.15 7.11 1.18
C PRO A 84 -19.02 7.27 2.44
N ASN A 85 -20.32 7.40 2.23
CA ASN A 85 -21.28 7.43 3.33
C ASN A 85 -21.57 5.98 3.74
N LEU A 86 -21.23 5.60 4.97
CA LEU A 86 -21.42 4.25 5.49
C LEU A 86 -22.90 3.80 5.39
N GLU A 87 -23.87 4.70 5.59
CA GLU A 87 -25.28 4.37 5.46
C GLU A 87 -25.65 3.93 4.04
N ALA A 88 -25.16 4.66 3.03
CA ALA A 88 -25.36 4.28 1.63
C ALA A 88 -24.70 2.92 1.30
N ILE A 89 -23.55 2.62 1.91
CA ILE A 89 -22.89 1.33 1.75
C ILE A 89 -23.68 0.21 2.41
N ILE A 90 -24.25 0.44 3.60
CA ILE A 90 -25.14 -0.51 4.29
C ILE A 90 -26.37 -0.85 3.42
N ASP A 91 -27.00 0.17 2.83
CA ASP A 91 -28.15 -0.05 1.96
C ASP A 91 -27.77 -0.84 0.70
N GLN A 92 -26.66 -0.47 0.07
CA GLN A 92 -26.13 -1.25 -1.06
C GLN A 92 -25.78 -2.68 -0.67
N ALA A 93 -25.18 -2.88 0.50
CA ALA A 93 -24.81 -4.21 0.99
C ALA A 93 -26.03 -5.11 1.18
N LYS A 94 -27.12 -4.55 1.74
CA LYS A 94 -28.40 -5.27 1.91
C LYS A 94 -29.05 -5.60 0.56
N ILE A 95 -29.12 -4.63 -0.34
CA ILE A 95 -29.71 -4.82 -1.69
C ILE A 95 -28.91 -5.86 -2.49
N ASN A 96 -27.58 -5.81 -2.44
CA ASN A 96 -26.70 -6.70 -3.22
C ASN A 96 -26.35 -8.00 -2.48
N GLY A 97 -26.88 -8.23 -1.28
CA GLY A 97 -26.76 -9.51 -0.55
C GLY A 97 -25.39 -9.81 0.05
N TRP A 98 -24.52 -8.80 0.23
CA TRP A 98 -23.22 -8.97 0.90
C TRP A 98 -23.14 -8.35 2.31
N TYR A 99 -24.27 -7.83 2.84
CA TYR A 99 -24.39 -7.50 4.26
C TYR A 99 -24.44 -8.80 5.08
N ILE A 100 -23.60 -8.92 6.10
CA ILE A 100 -23.56 -10.08 7.00
C ILE A 100 -23.89 -9.62 8.39
N ASN A 101 -24.82 -10.33 9.06
CA ASN A 101 -25.05 -10.15 10.50
C ASN A 101 -23.87 -10.80 11.24
N PRO A 102 -23.23 -10.12 12.22
CA PRO A 102 -22.14 -10.71 12.99
C PRO A 102 -22.44 -12.07 13.61
N THR A 103 -23.70 -12.32 13.96
CA THR A 103 -24.15 -13.61 14.53
C THR A 103 -24.11 -14.78 13.54
N GLU A 104 -24.00 -14.52 12.24
CA GLU A 104 -23.87 -15.55 11.19
C GLU A 104 -22.43 -16.06 11.06
N ILE A 105 -21.43 -15.37 11.66
CA ILE A 105 -20.03 -15.73 11.55
C ILE A 105 -19.60 -16.42 12.84
N GLN A 106 -19.04 -17.60 12.70
CA GLN A 106 -18.33 -18.27 13.78
C GLN A 106 -16.84 -17.94 13.64
N LEU A 107 -16.34 -17.03 14.49
CA LEU A 107 -14.92 -16.72 14.57
C LEU A 107 -14.15 -17.88 15.20
N GLU A 108 -12.99 -18.17 14.65
CA GLU A 108 -12.07 -19.21 15.08
C GLU A 108 -10.70 -18.58 15.45
N ASP A 109 -9.60 -19.27 15.12
CA ASP A 109 -8.26 -18.86 15.49
C ASP A 109 -7.85 -17.53 14.85
N LYS A 110 -7.11 -16.72 15.60
CA LYS A 110 -6.43 -15.54 15.08
C LYS A 110 -5.27 -15.97 14.21
N ILE A 111 -5.32 -15.60 12.93
CA ILE A 111 -4.33 -15.95 11.90
C ILE A 111 -3.41 -14.80 11.51
N GLY A 112 -3.76 -13.58 11.89
CA GLY A 112 -2.96 -12.40 11.59
C GLY A 112 -3.28 -11.21 12.49
N GLN A 113 -2.35 -10.26 12.52
CA GLN A 113 -2.51 -9.00 13.21
C GLN A 113 -1.86 -7.88 12.42
N GLY A 114 -2.64 -6.84 12.14
CA GLY A 114 -2.16 -5.55 11.64
C GLY A 114 -2.16 -4.49 12.74
N THR A 115 -1.79 -3.27 12.40
CA THR A 115 -1.79 -2.11 13.31
C THR A 115 -3.20 -1.70 13.76
N THR A 116 -4.20 -1.90 12.89
CA THR A 116 -5.58 -1.42 13.11
C THR A 116 -6.61 -2.53 13.13
N ALA A 117 -6.21 -3.79 12.88
CA ALA A 117 -7.12 -4.92 12.75
C ALA A 117 -6.48 -6.23 13.17
N GLU A 118 -7.31 -7.16 13.60
CA GLU A 118 -6.97 -8.57 13.74
C GLU A 118 -7.62 -9.36 12.61
N ILE A 119 -6.95 -10.41 12.14
CA ILE A 119 -7.48 -11.30 11.12
C ILE A 119 -7.72 -12.65 11.76
N HIS A 120 -8.95 -13.11 11.67
CA HIS A 120 -9.36 -14.41 12.18
C HIS A 120 -9.73 -15.33 11.00
N ARG A 121 -9.47 -16.62 11.16
CA ARG A 121 -10.20 -17.65 10.43
C ARG A 121 -11.60 -17.71 11.01
N GLY A 122 -12.57 -18.11 10.22
CA GLY A 122 -13.93 -18.33 10.68
C GLY A 122 -14.73 -19.13 9.68
N THR A 123 -15.94 -19.46 10.07
CA THR A 123 -16.92 -20.14 9.23
C THR A 123 -18.14 -19.24 9.04
N TRP A 124 -18.57 -19.08 7.80
CA TRP A 124 -19.80 -18.40 7.42
C TRP A 124 -20.57 -19.24 6.41
N ARG A 125 -21.81 -19.64 6.80
CA ARG A 125 -22.69 -20.50 5.99
C ARG A 125 -22.01 -21.76 5.44
N GLY A 126 -21.10 -22.36 6.23
CA GLY A 126 -20.34 -23.55 5.90
C GLY A 126 -19.10 -23.33 5.03
N PHE A 127 -18.74 -22.08 4.72
CA PHE A 127 -17.52 -21.74 4.02
C PHE A 127 -16.44 -21.28 4.98
N ASP A 128 -15.20 -21.71 4.75
CA ASP A 128 -14.02 -21.13 5.42
C ASP A 128 -13.81 -19.70 4.93
N VAL A 129 -13.73 -18.76 5.87
CA VAL A 129 -13.57 -17.34 5.58
C VAL A 129 -12.41 -16.75 6.38
N ALA A 130 -11.83 -15.68 5.85
CA ALA A 130 -10.96 -14.78 6.60
C ALA A 130 -11.77 -13.55 7.01
N VAL A 131 -11.74 -13.21 8.30
CA VAL A 131 -12.48 -12.09 8.86
C VAL A 131 -11.48 -11.07 9.39
N LYS A 132 -11.36 -9.93 8.70
CA LYS A 132 -10.58 -8.78 9.16
C LYS A 132 -11.44 -7.95 10.11
N CYS A 133 -11.18 -8.07 11.40
CA CYS A 133 -11.89 -7.36 12.46
C CYS A 133 -11.14 -6.06 12.78
N ILE A 134 -11.70 -4.92 12.40
CA ILE A 134 -11.12 -3.61 12.71
C ILE A 134 -11.26 -3.35 14.21
N SER A 135 -10.16 -2.97 14.85
CA SER A 135 -10.13 -2.69 16.28
C SER A 135 -11.06 -1.53 16.65
N PRO A 136 -11.90 -1.64 17.71
CA PRO A 136 -12.67 -0.52 18.22
C PRO A 136 -11.80 0.69 18.61
N GLU A 137 -10.55 0.45 19.03
CA GLU A 137 -9.58 1.49 19.37
C GLU A 137 -9.24 2.37 18.15
N PHE A 138 -9.18 1.78 16.97
CA PHE A 138 -8.96 2.54 15.72
C PHE A 138 -10.03 3.61 15.50
N PHE A 139 -11.29 3.31 15.77
CA PHE A 139 -12.39 4.27 15.63
C PHE A 139 -12.39 5.34 16.73
N ARG A 140 -11.88 5.01 17.92
CA ARG A 140 -11.75 5.98 19.03
C ARG A 140 -10.60 6.95 18.81
N THR A 141 -9.50 6.49 18.24
CA THR A 141 -8.28 7.29 18.05
C THR A 141 -8.24 8.02 16.71
N ASN A 142 -9.06 7.61 15.74
CA ASN A 142 -9.07 8.16 14.39
C ASN A 142 -10.42 8.76 14.05
N ALA A 143 -10.50 10.08 13.99
CA ALA A 143 -11.73 10.81 13.65
C ALA A 143 -12.34 10.39 12.28
N ASN A 144 -11.50 9.94 11.33
CA ASN A 144 -11.92 9.48 10.00
C ASN A 144 -11.98 7.95 9.91
N GLY A 145 -11.94 7.23 11.04
CA GLY A 145 -11.90 5.77 11.06
C GLY A 145 -13.06 5.10 10.32
N VAL A 146 -14.26 5.64 10.49
CA VAL A 146 -15.47 5.16 9.79
C VAL A 146 -15.37 5.36 8.28
N GLU A 147 -14.85 6.51 7.83
CA GLU A 147 -14.66 6.79 6.40
C GLU A 147 -13.62 5.87 5.77
N PHE A 148 -12.52 5.59 6.46
CA PHE A 148 -11.49 4.64 5.99
C PHE A 148 -12.04 3.23 5.87
N PHE A 149 -12.80 2.77 6.87
CA PHE A 149 -13.46 1.48 6.80
C PHE A 149 -14.48 1.40 5.66
N ALA A 150 -15.33 2.42 5.54
CA ALA A 150 -16.30 2.52 4.46
C ALA A 150 -15.64 2.47 3.09
N GLN A 151 -14.53 3.19 2.90
CA GLN A 151 -13.76 3.20 1.66
C GLN A 151 -13.14 1.84 1.33
N GLU A 152 -12.60 1.13 2.31
CA GLU A 152 -12.05 -0.21 2.10
C GLU A 152 -13.13 -1.18 1.63
N VAL A 153 -14.27 -1.19 2.32
CA VAL A 153 -15.41 -2.05 1.96
C VAL A 153 -15.99 -1.68 0.60
N GLU A 154 -16.18 -0.38 0.32
CA GLU A 154 -16.65 0.09 -0.98
C GLU A 154 -15.70 -0.33 -2.10
N THR A 155 -14.39 -0.19 -1.89
CA THR A 155 -13.40 -0.60 -2.87
C THR A 155 -13.51 -2.10 -3.16
N LEU A 156 -13.50 -2.94 -2.12
CA LEU A 156 -13.60 -4.39 -2.27
C LEU A 156 -14.94 -4.83 -2.89
N SER A 157 -16.05 -4.20 -2.50
CA SER A 157 -17.39 -4.58 -2.98
C SER A 157 -17.57 -4.42 -4.49
N LYS A 158 -16.78 -3.56 -5.12
CA LYS A 158 -16.80 -3.28 -6.57
C LYS A 158 -15.87 -4.19 -7.38
N GLN A 159 -14.95 -4.92 -6.72
CA GLN A 159 -13.96 -5.74 -7.45
C GLN A 159 -14.57 -7.05 -7.92
N ARG A 160 -14.31 -7.40 -9.19
CA ARG A 160 -14.73 -8.64 -9.82
C ARG A 160 -13.65 -9.09 -10.80
N HIS A 161 -12.54 -9.61 -10.27
CA HIS A 161 -11.43 -10.10 -11.09
C HIS A 161 -10.80 -11.34 -10.45
N ARG A 162 -10.47 -12.34 -11.28
CA ARG A 162 -9.99 -13.64 -10.82
C ARG A 162 -8.69 -13.60 -10.00
N PHE A 163 -7.89 -12.55 -10.13
CA PHE A 163 -6.62 -12.37 -9.43
C PHE A 163 -6.66 -11.24 -8.38
N VAL A 164 -7.85 -10.78 -8.02
CA VAL A 164 -8.09 -9.82 -6.94
C VAL A 164 -8.91 -10.53 -5.88
N LEU A 165 -8.58 -10.32 -4.61
CA LEU A 165 -9.30 -10.92 -3.49
C LEU A 165 -10.77 -10.49 -3.51
N ASN A 166 -11.66 -11.46 -3.41
CA ASN A 166 -13.09 -11.22 -3.45
C ASN A 166 -13.67 -10.93 -2.07
N LEU A 167 -14.47 -9.88 -1.98
CA LEU A 167 -15.35 -9.66 -0.83
C LEU A 167 -16.48 -10.70 -0.86
N MET A 168 -16.62 -11.46 0.22
CA MET A 168 -17.78 -12.33 0.47
C MET A 168 -18.91 -11.56 1.16
N GLY A 169 -18.55 -10.62 2.05
CA GLY A 169 -19.47 -9.72 2.71
C GLY A 169 -18.79 -8.89 3.79
N ALA A 170 -19.60 -8.10 4.51
CA ALA A 170 -19.10 -7.30 5.62
C ALA A 170 -20.14 -7.13 6.73
N CYS A 171 -19.67 -7.04 7.97
CA CYS A 171 -20.44 -6.55 9.10
C CYS A 171 -20.15 -5.04 9.23
N LEU A 172 -21.19 -4.23 9.15
CA LEU A 172 -21.08 -2.78 8.96
C LEU A 172 -21.62 -2.02 10.19
N ASP A 173 -21.20 -2.43 11.38
CA ASP A 173 -21.58 -1.84 12.67
C ASP A 173 -20.33 -1.38 13.47
N PRO A 174 -19.60 -0.34 13.00
CA PRO A 174 -18.51 0.23 13.78
C PRO A 174 -19.04 0.95 15.04
N PRO A 175 -18.30 0.96 16.15
CA PRO A 175 -16.96 0.37 16.31
C PRO A 175 -16.98 -1.12 16.69
N ASN A 176 -18.16 -1.72 16.93
CA ASN A 176 -18.25 -3.06 17.55
C ASN A 176 -18.00 -4.19 16.54
N HIS A 177 -18.60 -4.13 15.36
CA HIS A 177 -18.51 -5.16 14.33
C HIS A 177 -18.20 -4.53 12.96
N ALA A 178 -17.04 -3.89 12.85
CA ALA A 178 -16.49 -3.44 11.57
C ALA A 178 -15.63 -4.56 10.98
N TRP A 179 -16.27 -5.54 10.34
CA TRP A 179 -15.63 -6.75 9.84
C TRP A 179 -15.70 -6.85 8.31
N VAL A 180 -14.57 -7.15 7.70
CA VAL A 180 -14.48 -7.45 6.26
C VAL A 180 -14.29 -8.95 6.10
N VAL A 181 -15.21 -9.61 5.41
CA VAL A 181 -15.23 -11.07 5.22
C VAL A 181 -14.83 -11.40 3.80
N THR A 182 -13.78 -12.20 3.64
CA THR A 182 -13.23 -12.61 2.35
C THR A 182 -13.04 -14.13 2.31
N GLU A 183 -12.71 -14.67 1.13
CA GLU A 183 -12.24 -16.04 1.00
C GLU A 183 -11.02 -16.29 1.90
N TYR A 184 -10.95 -17.46 2.53
CA TYR A 184 -9.78 -17.86 3.31
C TYR A 184 -8.67 -18.38 2.40
N LEU A 185 -7.50 -17.78 2.50
CA LEU A 185 -6.30 -18.15 1.76
C LEU A 185 -5.14 -18.31 2.73
N SER A 186 -4.59 -19.50 2.82
CA SER A 186 -3.62 -19.87 3.86
C SER A 186 -2.19 -19.48 3.56
N THR A 187 -1.86 -19.15 2.31
CA THR A 187 -0.49 -18.93 1.86
C THR A 187 -0.38 -17.60 1.13
N THR A 188 0.69 -16.86 1.40
CA THR A 188 1.06 -15.64 0.69
C THR A 188 2.14 -15.92 -0.35
N LEU A 189 2.29 -15.01 -1.34
CA LEU A 189 3.41 -15.04 -2.29
C LEU A 189 4.77 -15.04 -1.56
N LYS A 190 4.86 -14.31 -0.43
CA LYS A 190 6.06 -14.31 0.42
C LYS A 190 6.37 -15.71 0.95
N GLU A 191 5.37 -16.40 1.50
CA GLU A 191 5.54 -17.75 2.04
C GLU A 191 5.81 -18.78 0.96
N TRP A 192 5.19 -18.63 -0.20
CA TRP A 192 5.46 -19.48 -1.36
C TRP A 192 6.90 -19.36 -1.86
N LEU A 193 7.49 -18.14 -1.81
CA LEU A 193 8.87 -17.90 -2.22
C LEU A 193 9.90 -18.35 -1.19
N TYR A 194 9.62 -18.17 0.10
CA TYR A 194 10.64 -18.27 1.16
C TYR A 194 10.31 -19.30 2.24
N GLY A 195 9.10 -19.82 2.28
CA GLY A 195 8.54 -20.58 3.40
C GLY A 195 7.98 -19.69 4.51
N PRO A 196 7.33 -20.29 5.51
CA PRO A 196 6.68 -19.58 6.61
C PRO A 196 7.72 -18.90 7.52
N GLY A 197 7.26 -17.83 8.19
CA GLY A 197 8.03 -17.16 9.25
C GLY A 197 8.65 -15.82 8.85
N LYS A 198 9.65 -15.40 9.66
CA LYS A 198 10.31 -14.10 9.50
C LYS A 198 11.26 -14.08 8.30
N ARG A 199 11.54 -12.87 7.78
CA ARG A 199 12.55 -12.63 6.76
C ARG A 199 13.90 -13.23 7.18
N ARG A 200 14.51 -14.04 6.31
CA ARG A 200 15.81 -14.69 6.52
C ARG A 200 16.70 -14.43 5.30
N ARG A 201 18.02 -14.54 5.49
CA ARG A 201 18.99 -14.45 4.38
C ARG A 201 18.83 -15.66 3.46
N ASP A 202 18.69 -16.85 4.05
CA ASP A 202 18.52 -18.10 3.32
C ASP A 202 17.06 -18.53 3.29
N ARG A 203 16.65 -19.09 2.17
CA ARG A 203 15.33 -19.70 2.02
C ARG A 203 15.28 -21.04 2.76
N ILE A 204 14.10 -21.34 3.28
CA ILE A 204 13.84 -22.65 3.92
C ILE A 204 13.07 -23.60 2.99
N VAL A 205 12.66 -23.11 1.82
CA VAL A 205 12.01 -23.89 0.75
C VAL A 205 12.77 -23.72 -0.57
N PRO A 206 12.77 -24.71 -1.46
CA PRO A 206 13.31 -24.55 -2.81
C PRO A 206 12.68 -23.39 -3.55
N LEU A 207 13.44 -22.73 -4.45
CA LEU A 207 12.86 -21.72 -5.34
C LEU A 207 11.90 -22.42 -6.30
N PRO A 208 10.64 -21.97 -6.41
CA PRO A 208 9.69 -22.54 -7.35
C PRO A 208 10.21 -22.48 -8.79
N PRO A 209 9.80 -23.42 -9.66
CA PRO A 209 10.21 -23.45 -11.06
C PRO A 209 9.99 -22.12 -11.78
N PHE A 210 10.88 -21.76 -12.70
CA PHE A 210 10.82 -20.48 -13.41
C PHE A 210 9.49 -20.25 -14.10
N LYS A 211 8.94 -21.28 -14.74
CA LYS A 211 7.62 -21.22 -15.40
C LYS A 211 6.49 -20.82 -14.43
N GLU A 212 6.48 -21.41 -13.24
CA GLU A 212 5.48 -21.10 -12.21
C GLU A 212 5.63 -19.67 -11.72
N ARG A 213 6.87 -19.24 -11.45
CA ARG A 213 7.17 -17.87 -11.02
C ARG A 213 6.73 -16.85 -12.05
N LEU A 214 7.01 -17.11 -13.34
CA LEU A 214 6.60 -16.23 -14.43
C LEU A 214 5.07 -16.15 -14.56
N THR A 215 4.37 -17.27 -14.35
CA THR A 215 2.90 -17.30 -14.33
C THR A 215 2.36 -16.38 -13.23
N ARG A 216 2.91 -16.43 -12.02
CA ARG A 216 2.48 -15.53 -10.91
C ARG A 216 2.72 -14.07 -11.25
N VAL A 217 3.87 -13.74 -11.85
CA VAL A 217 4.16 -12.39 -12.31
C VAL A 217 3.10 -11.86 -13.28
N ILE A 218 2.70 -12.68 -14.25
CA ILE A 218 1.65 -12.31 -15.22
C ILE A 218 0.31 -12.09 -14.53
N GLU A 219 -0.07 -12.96 -13.60
CA GLU A 219 -1.32 -12.86 -12.86
C GLU A 219 -1.37 -11.58 -12.00
N ILE A 220 -0.25 -11.23 -11.34
CA ILE A 220 -0.12 -9.96 -10.59
C ILE A 220 -0.29 -8.79 -11.54
N ALA A 221 0.40 -8.79 -12.69
CA ALA A 221 0.29 -7.72 -13.68
C ALA A 221 -1.13 -7.55 -14.20
N GLN A 222 -1.87 -8.66 -14.43
CA GLN A 222 -3.27 -8.63 -14.85
C GLN A 222 -4.21 -8.10 -13.76
N ALA A 223 -3.97 -8.45 -12.49
CA ALA A 223 -4.72 -7.89 -11.37
C ALA A 223 -4.54 -6.38 -11.29
N MET A 224 -3.30 -5.91 -11.38
CA MET A 224 -2.98 -4.49 -11.31
C MET A 224 -3.47 -3.72 -12.55
N GLN A 225 -3.42 -4.34 -13.74
CA GLN A 225 -4.03 -3.78 -14.95
C GLN A 225 -5.53 -3.54 -14.74
N TYR A 226 -6.24 -4.55 -14.23
CA TYR A 226 -7.68 -4.43 -13.93
C TYR A 226 -7.97 -3.28 -12.96
N LEU A 227 -7.20 -3.12 -11.88
CA LEU A 227 -7.40 -2.06 -10.90
C LEU A 227 -7.15 -0.67 -11.51
N HIS A 228 -6.10 -0.53 -12.32
CA HIS A 228 -5.73 0.74 -12.93
C HIS A 228 -6.64 1.13 -14.12
N GLU A 229 -7.37 0.19 -14.70
CA GLU A 229 -8.36 0.43 -15.78
C GLU A 229 -9.75 0.77 -15.23
N GLN A 230 -9.99 0.65 -13.91
CA GLN A 230 -11.25 1.06 -13.29
C GLN A 230 -11.52 2.57 -13.48
N LYS A 231 -12.78 2.95 -13.41
CA LYS A 231 -13.22 4.36 -13.45
C LYS A 231 -14.08 4.64 -12.21
N PRO A 232 -13.59 5.40 -11.24
CA PRO A 232 -12.21 5.94 -11.13
C PRO A 232 -11.15 4.85 -10.96
N LYS A 233 -9.89 5.16 -11.35
CA LYS A 233 -8.76 4.24 -11.17
C LYS A 233 -8.54 3.90 -9.70
N ILE A 234 -8.19 2.65 -9.43
CA ILE A 234 -7.84 2.21 -8.07
C ILE A 234 -6.32 2.05 -8.00
N ILE A 235 -5.72 2.82 -7.10
CA ILE A 235 -4.29 2.74 -6.78
C ILE A 235 -4.15 1.95 -5.48
N HIS A 236 -3.37 0.86 -5.50
CA HIS A 236 -3.23 -0.06 -4.37
C HIS A 236 -2.38 0.51 -3.23
N ARG A 237 -1.22 1.09 -3.55
CA ARG A 237 -0.33 1.84 -2.66
C ARG A 237 0.47 1.01 -1.64
N ASP A 238 0.15 -0.26 -1.44
CA ASP A 238 0.89 -1.18 -0.57
C ASP A 238 1.06 -2.57 -1.24
N LEU A 239 1.43 -2.56 -2.53
CA LEU A 239 1.68 -3.79 -3.26
C LEU A 239 3.01 -4.43 -2.81
N LYS A 240 2.93 -5.62 -2.22
CA LYS A 240 4.06 -6.39 -1.71
C LYS A 240 3.71 -7.88 -1.62
N PRO A 241 4.69 -8.80 -1.56
CA PRO A 241 4.43 -10.24 -1.54
C PRO A 241 3.56 -10.73 -0.38
N SER A 242 3.58 -10.05 0.77
CA SER A 242 2.71 -10.41 1.90
C SER A 242 1.25 -10.00 1.72
N ASN A 243 0.94 -9.11 0.77
CA ASN A 243 -0.41 -8.68 0.41
C ASN A 243 -0.92 -9.38 -0.87
N ILE A 244 -0.18 -10.35 -1.37
CA ILE A 244 -0.56 -11.19 -2.49
C ILE A 244 -0.71 -12.61 -1.96
N PHE A 245 -1.95 -13.08 -1.89
CA PHE A 245 -2.26 -14.43 -1.44
C PHE A 245 -2.27 -15.41 -2.60
N MET A 246 -2.24 -16.69 -2.28
CA MET A 246 -2.29 -17.80 -3.22
C MET A 246 -3.49 -18.68 -2.89
N ASP A 247 -4.32 -19.01 -3.89
CA ASP A 247 -5.35 -20.02 -3.72
C ASP A 247 -4.79 -21.46 -3.76
N PHE A 248 -5.64 -22.44 -3.57
CA PHE A 248 -5.24 -23.87 -3.55
C PHE A 248 -4.66 -24.36 -4.89
N ASN A 249 -4.93 -23.66 -6.00
CA ASN A 249 -4.34 -23.91 -7.32
C ASN A 249 -3.09 -23.05 -7.56
N LEU A 250 -2.59 -22.37 -6.54
CA LEU A 250 -1.48 -21.43 -6.59
C LEU A 250 -1.74 -20.16 -7.43
N HIS A 251 -2.98 -19.86 -7.81
CA HIS A 251 -3.29 -18.59 -8.45
C HIS A 251 -3.26 -17.45 -7.44
N VAL A 252 -2.79 -16.28 -7.90
CA VAL A 252 -2.67 -15.12 -7.00
C VAL A 252 -4.04 -14.47 -6.71
N ARG A 253 -4.11 -13.82 -5.54
CA ARG A 253 -5.17 -12.91 -5.11
C ARG A 253 -4.53 -11.67 -4.52
N VAL A 254 -4.52 -10.56 -5.25
CA VAL A 254 -4.06 -9.26 -4.73
C VAL A 254 -5.07 -8.80 -3.70
N ALA A 255 -4.57 -8.46 -2.51
CA ALA A 255 -5.38 -8.20 -1.31
C ALA A 255 -4.88 -6.96 -0.55
N ASP A 256 -5.55 -6.64 0.56
CA ASP A 256 -5.27 -5.52 1.46
C ASP A 256 -5.46 -4.14 0.81
N PHE A 257 -6.72 -3.80 0.60
CA PHE A 257 -7.15 -2.51 0.05
C PHE A 257 -7.29 -1.41 1.10
N GLY A 258 -6.85 -1.64 2.34
CA GLY A 258 -6.90 -0.65 3.42
C GLY A 258 -6.15 0.66 3.11
N HIS A 259 -5.16 0.60 2.23
CA HIS A 259 -4.43 1.76 1.72
C HIS A 259 -4.89 2.22 0.34
N ALA A 260 -5.75 1.48 -0.34
CA ALA A 260 -6.18 1.82 -1.70
C ALA A 260 -6.92 3.16 -1.77
N ARG A 261 -6.80 3.84 -2.91
CA ARG A 261 -7.48 5.12 -3.17
C ARG A 261 -7.98 5.16 -4.61
N PHE A 262 -9.10 5.83 -4.78
CA PHE A 262 -9.59 6.19 -6.10
C PHE A 262 -8.87 7.45 -6.61
N LEU A 263 -8.39 7.40 -7.85
CA LEU A 263 -7.91 8.56 -8.58
C LEU A 263 -9.01 9.00 -9.54
N GLY A 264 -9.70 10.10 -9.22
CA GLY A 264 -10.82 10.62 -10.00
C GLY A 264 -10.40 11.18 -11.37
N ASP A 265 -11.36 11.24 -12.30
CA ASP A 265 -11.15 11.91 -13.58
C ASP A 265 -10.88 13.40 -13.33
N GLY A 266 -9.68 13.86 -13.68
CA GLY A 266 -9.21 15.23 -13.43
C GLY A 266 -8.30 15.39 -12.21
N GLU A 267 -8.15 14.36 -11.35
CA GLU A 267 -7.12 14.32 -10.33
C GLU A 267 -5.81 13.78 -10.93
N MET A 268 -4.76 14.62 -10.90
CA MET A 268 -3.47 14.23 -11.48
C MET A 268 -2.57 13.46 -10.52
N ALA A 269 -2.80 13.55 -9.21
CA ALA A 269 -1.94 12.93 -8.20
C ALA A 269 -2.58 12.82 -6.82
N LEU A 270 -2.12 11.82 -6.05
CA LEU A 270 -2.39 11.63 -4.62
C LEU A 270 -1.20 12.13 -3.80
N THR A 271 -1.40 12.38 -2.51
CA THR A 271 -0.35 12.76 -1.58
C THR A 271 -0.39 11.91 -0.31
N GLY A 272 0.75 11.70 0.31
CA GLY A 272 0.90 11.03 1.59
C GLY A 272 1.68 9.72 1.50
N GLU A 273 2.46 9.48 2.56
CA GLU A 273 3.23 8.26 2.74
C GLU A 273 2.32 7.10 3.13
N THR A 274 2.54 5.93 2.54
CA THR A 274 1.83 4.70 2.85
C THR A 274 2.59 3.49 2.30
N GLY A 275 2.50 2.36 2.99
CA GLY A 275 3.11 1.10 2.55
C GLY A 275 4.45 0.78 3.22
N THR A 276 5.11 -0.27 2.72
CA THR A 276 6.38 -0.77 3.25
C THR A 276 7.55 -0.17 2.46
N TYR A 277 8.47 0.54 3.11
CA TYR A 277 9.58 1.28 2.46
C TYR A 277 10.35 0.50 1.41
N VAL A 278 10.51 -0.80 1.58
CA VAL A 278 11.27 -1.68 0.67
C VAL A 278 10.66 -1.72 -0.74
N TYR A 279 9.33 -1.58 -0.85
CA TYR A 279 8.59 -1.61 -2.12
C TYR A 279 8.09 -0.24 -2.56
N MET A 280 8.30 0.79 -1.73
CA MET A 280 7.76 2.12 -1.92
C MET A 280 8.56 2.89 -2.96
N SER A 281 7.87 3.59 -3.85
CA SER A 281 8.51 4.41 -4.87
C SER A 281 9.12 5.69 -4.30
N PRO A 282 10.17 6.25 -4.94
CA PRO A 282 10.86 7.44 -4.45
C PRO A 282 9.95 8.64 -4.19
N GLU A 283 8.98 8.89 -5.07
CA GLU A 283 8.03 10.00 -4.95
C GLU A 283 7.09 9.82 -3.75
N VAL A 284 6.71 8.57 -3.43
CA VAL A 284 5.88 8.28 -2.24
C VAL A 284 6.70 8.47 -0.96
N ILE A 285 7.94 7.99 -0.93
CA ILE A 285 8.87 8.20 0.20
C ILE A 285 9.11 9.69 0.43
N ARG A 286 9.25 10.49 -0.63
CA ARG A 286 9.42 11.96 -0.54
C ARG A 286 8.12 12.69 -0.19
N CYS A 287 7.00 11.97 -0.03
CA CYS A 287 5.66 12.57 0.15
C CYS A 287 5.30 13.55 -0.97
N GLU A 288 5.79 13.34 -2.17
CA GLU A 288 5.46 14.13 -3.37
C GLU A 288 4.10 13.67 -3.92
N PRO A 289 3.45 14.47 -4.76
CA PRO A 289 2.28 14.03 -5.50
C PRO A 289 2.60 12.81 -6.37
N TYR A 290 1.77 11.78 -6.32
CA TYR A 290 1.95 10.52 -7.03
C TYR A 290 0.65 9.99 -7.64
N ASN A 291 0.75 9.09 -8.57
CA ASN A 291 -0.34 8.44 -9.27
C ASN A 291 -0.14 6.91 -9.30
N GLU A 292 -0.85 6.22 -10.20
CA GLU A 292 -0.79 4.76 -10.36
C GLU A 292 0.61 4.20 -10.66
N LYS A 293 1.55 5.06 -11.06
CA LYS A 293 2.93 4.65 -11.34
C LYS A 293 3.73 4.23 -10.10
N CYS A 294 3.23 4.58 -8.90
CA CYS A 294 3.82 4.07 -7.66
C CYS A 294 3.65 2.55 -7.52
N ASP A 295 2.51 1.99 -7.94
CA ASP A 295 2.27 0.54 -7.94
C ASP A 295 3.15 -0.17 -8.98
N VAL A 296 3.44 0.48 -10.11
CA VAL A 296 4.38 -0.03 -11.12
C VAL A 296 5.79 -0.16 -10.56
N TYR A 297 6.22 0.80 -9.76
CA TYR A 297 7.50 0.70 -9.06
C TYR A 297 7.53 -0.51 -8.12
N SER A 298 6.52 -0.64 -7.26
CA SER A 298 6.39 -1.79 -6.35
C SER A 298 6.40 -3.12 -7.10
N PHE A 299 5.68 -3.19 -8.23
CA PHE A 299 5.70 -4.35 -9.11
C PHE A 299 7.09 -4.66 -9.65
N GLY A 300 7.88 -3.66 -10.06
CA GLY A 300 9.26 -3.84 -10.52
C GLY A 300 10.15 -4.49 -9.45
N VAL A 301 10.00 -4.07 -8.20
CA VAL A 301 10.71 -4.68 -7.05
C VAL A 301 10.25 -6.12 -6.84
N ILE A 302 8.94 -6.40 -6.90
CA ILE A 302 8.37 -7.75 -6.75
C ILE A 302 8.81 -8.67 -7.90
N LEU A 303 8.82 -8.18 -9.14
CA LEU A 303 9.29 -8.93 -10.30
C LEU A 303 10.75 -9.38 -10.10
N ASN A 304 11.62 -8.46 -9.67
CA ASN A 304 13.01 -8.79 -9.34
C ASN A 304 13.10 -9.84 -8.22
N GLU A 305 12.33 -9.67 -7.17
CA GLU A 305 12.26 -10.59 -6.02
C GLU A 305 11.82 -12.00 -6.44
N ILE A 306 10.79 -12.11 -7.28
CA ILE A 306 10.31 -13.39 -7.81
C ILE A 306 11.36 -14.03 -8.72
N LEU A 307 12.08 -13.26 -9.54
CA LEU A 307 13.10 -13.82 -10.43
C LEU A 307 14.34 -14.30 -9.69
N THR A 308 14.83 -13.50 -8.74
CA THR A 308 16.05 -13.82 -7.99
C THR A 308 15.79 -14.79 -6.84
N GLY A 309 14.55 -14.83 -6.32
CA GLY A 309 14.21 -15.49 -5.07
C GLY A 309 14.94 -14.90 -3.86
N LYS A 310 15.36 -13.64 -3.92
CA LYS A 310 16.02 -12.92 -2.84
C LYS A 310 15.16 -11.76 -2.37
N HIS A 311 15.06 -11.60 -1.06
CA HIS A 311 14.41 -10.41 -0.51
C HIS A 311 15.10 -9.13 -1.01
N PRO A 312 14.36 -8.09 -1.38
CA PRO A 312 14.96 -6.83 -1.80
C PRO A 312 15.91 -6.28 -0.74
N TYR A 313 17.10 -5.83 -1.16
CA TYR A 313 18.14 -5.25 -0.31
C TYR A 313 18.67 -6.17 0.79
N ILE A 314 18.51 -7.50 0.68
CA ILE A 314 18.98 -8.45 1.71
C ILE A 314 20.50 -8.48 1.83
N GLU A 315 21.21 -8.10 0.77
CA GLU A 315 22.67 -8.03 0.73
C GLU A 315 23.23 -6.81 1.48
N THR A 316 22.38 -5.81 1.76
CA THR A 316 22.77 -4.61 2.51
C THR A 316 22.57 -4.84 4.00
N GLU A 317 23.44 -4.22 4.80
CA GLU A 317 23.26 -4.14 6.25
C GLU A 317 22.46 -2.89 6.67
N TYR A 318 21.80 -2.24 5.70
CA TYR A 318 21.06 -1.01 5.93
C TYR A 318 19.71 -1.26 6.61
N GLY A 319 19.41 -0.44 7.60
CA GLY A 319 18.05 -0.38 8.16
C GLY A 319 17.05 0.27 7.18
N PRO A 320 15.74 0.11 7.42
CA PRO A 320 14.69 0.60 6.51
C PRO A 320 14.80 2.09 6.14
N ALA A 321 15.11 2.95 7.09
CA ALA A 321 15.26 4.38 6.87
C ALA A 321 16.43 4.71 5.92
N LYS A 322 17.58 4.02 6.06
CA LYS A 322 18.71 4.21 5.17
C LYS A 322 18.42 3.70 3.76
N ILE A 323 17.75 2.54 3.63
CA ILE A 323 17.29 2.03 2.34
C ILE A 323 16.41 3.08 1.66
N ALA A 324 15.44 3.64 2.38
CA ALA A 324 14.55 4.67 1.85
C ALA A 324 15.30 5.90 1.34
N MET A 325 16.27 6.40 2.11
CA MET A 325 17.11 7.55 1.70
C MET A 325 17.91 7.25 0.43
N GLU A 326 18.61 6.13 0.38
CA GLU A 326 19.43 5.74 -0.78
C GLU A 326 18.59 5.48 -2.04
N VAL A 327 17.37 4.94 -1.87
CA VAL A 327 16.39 4.76 -2.95
C VAL A 327 15.92 6.10 -3.49
N VAL A 328 15.61 7.05 -2.63
CA VAL A 328 15.18 8.41 -2.98
C VAL A 328 16.26 9.17 -3.75
N GLU A 329 17.53 9.00 -3.35
CA GLU A 329 18.68 9.60 -4.03
C GLU A 329 19.08 8.88 -5.33
N GLY A 330 18.39 7.79 -5.68
CA GLY A 330 18.70 6.99 -6.87
C GLY A 330 19.96 6.13 -6.77
N LYS A 331 20.58 6.07 -5.59
CA LYS A 331 21.84 5.35 -5.34
C LYS A 331 21.65 3.86 -5.11
N LEU A 332 20.45 3.43 -4.70
CA LEU A 332 20.16 2.05 -4.35
C LEU A 332 18.95 1.51 -5.10
N ARG A 333 19.11 0.30 -5.63
CA ARG A 333 18.05 -0.58 -6.14
C ARG A 333 18.38 -2.02 -5.75
N PRO A 334 17.40 -2.94 -5.69
CA PRO A 334 17.68 -4.34 -5.44
C PRO A 334 18.64 -4.92 -6.49
N THR A 335 19.51 -5.85 -6.08
CA THR A 335 20.44 -6.51 -6.99
C THR A 335 19.67 -7.26 -8.08
N LEU A 336 19.99 -6.99 -9.33
CA LEU A 336 19.41 -7.66 -10.50
C LEU A 336 19.96 -9.09 -10.65
N PRO A 337 19.21 -10.01 -11.30
CA PRO A 337 19.75 -11.29 -11.74
C PRO A 337 20.95 -11.08 -12.66
N SER A 338 21.93 -12.03 -12.65
CA SER A 338 22.99 -12.00 -13.67
C SER A 338 22.40 -12.25 -15.04
N ARG A 339 22.92 -11.57 -16.08
CA ARG A 339 22.58 -11.87 -17.47
C ARG A 339 23.04 -13.27 -17.87
N ASP A 340 24.07 -13.78 -17.20
CA ASP A 340 24.63 -15.11 -17.43
C ASP A 340 23.78 -16.24 -16.81
N ASP A 341 22.80 -15.91 -15.93
CA ASP A 341 21.87 -16.88 -15.33
C ASP A 341 20.86 -17.46 -16.34
N GLY A 342 20.88 -17.00 -17.60
CA GLY A 342 20.07 -17.50 -18.72
C GLY A 342 19.95 -16.49 -19.85
N GLU A 343 20.15 -16.97 -21.09
CA GLU A 343 20.11 -16.14 -22.33
C GLU A 343 18.79 -15.35 -22.48
N HIS A 344 17.74 -15.74 -21.76
CA HIS A 344 16.40 -15.16 -21.92
C HIS A 344 16.06 -14.08 -20.87
N LEU A 345 16.85 -13.88 -19.79
CA LEU A 345 16.49 -12.94 -18.72
C LEU A 345 16.65 -11.46 -19.10
N GLY A 346 17.37 -11.14 -20.16
CA GLY A 346 17.66 -9.75 -20.56
C GLY A 346 16.43 -8.87 -20.67
N GLU A 347 15.37 -9.33 -21.34
CA GLU A 347 14.13 -8.57 -21.50
C GLU A 347 13.40 -8.33 -20.18
N LEU A 348 13.42 -9.30 -19.26
CA LEU A 348 12.81 -9.15 -17.95
C LEU A 348 13.63 -8.18 -17.08
N ILE A 349 14.95 -8.20 -17.17
CA ILE A 349 15.83 -7.24 -16.51
C ILE A 349 15.54 -5.81 -17.01
N ASP A 350 15.38 -5.64 -18.31
CA ASP A 350 15.07 -4.33 -18.90
C ASP A 350 13.67 -3.87 -18.47
N LEU A 351 12.69 -4.77 -18.41
CA LEU A 351 11.36 -4.46 -17.86
C LEU A 351 11.43 -4.03 -16.40
N ILE A 352 12.21 -4.73 -15.56
CA ILE A 352 12.42 -4.36 -14.16
C ILE A 352 12.97 -2.95 -14.06
N ARG A 353 14.00 -2.62 -14.85
CA ARG A 353 14.61 -1.27 -14.86
C ARG A 353 13.62 -0.20 -15.24
N LEU A 354 12.77 -0.45 -16.23
CA LEU A 354 11.69 0.47 -16.61
C LEU A 354 10.65 0.64 -15.51
N CYS A 355 10.24 -0.47 -14.84
CA CYS A 355 9.23 -0.40 -13.79
C CYS A 355 9.68 0.39 -12.57
N TRP A 356 10.94 0.25 -12.13
CA TRP A 356 11.46 0.96 -10.97
C TRP A 356 12.29 2.21 -11.28
N ASP A 357 12.09 2.79 -12.48
CA ASP A 357 12.72 4.05 -12.83
C ASP A 357 12.43 5.15 -11.79
N GLY A 358 13.39 6.04 -11.57
CA GLY A 358 13.24 7.16 -10.66
C GLY A 358 12.16 8.16 -11.08
N THR A 359 11.91 8.26 -12.38
CA THR A 359 10.94 9.16 -13.00
C THR A 359 9.62 8.42 -13.25
N PRO A 360 8.51 8.77 -12.57
CA PRO A 360 7.24 8.04 -12.72
C PRO A 360 6.71 7.94 -14.15
N SER A 361 6.90 9.00 -14.97
CA SER A 361 6.39 9.06 -16.36
C SER A 361 7.07 8.08 -17.31
N THR A 362 8.30 7.64 -17.02
CA THR A 362 9.01 6.62 -17.82
C THR A 362 8.53 5.21 -17.56
N ARG A 363 7.92 4.97 -16.41
CA ARG A 363 7.40 3.65 -16.04
C ARG A 363 6.25 3.26 -16.96
N PRO A 364 6.21 2.02 -17.49
CA PRO A 364 5.14 1.55 -18.37
C PRO A 364 3.78 1.49 -17.65
N SER A 365 2.69 1.34 -18.41
CA SER A 365 1.39 0.96 -17.84
C SER A 365 1.33 -0.54 -17.60
N PHE A 366 0.40 -1.02 -16.74
CA PHE A 366 0.21 -2.46 -16.55
C PHE A 366 -0.33 -3.16 -17.81
N ASP A 367 -1.06 -2.47 -18.69
CA ASP A 367 -1.38 -3.00 -20.02
C ASP A 367 -0.11 -3.31 -20.83
N THR A 368 0.83 -2.37 -20.88
CA THR A 368 2.12 -2.56 -21.56
C THR A 368 2.93 -3.70 -20.91
N ILE A 369 3.01 -3.74 -19.57
CA ILE A 369 3.71 -4.77 -18.83
C ILE A 369 3.11 -6.16 -19.15
N THR A 370 1.79 -6.27 -19.09
CA THR A 370 1.07 -7.54 -19.36
C THR A 370 1.33 -8.03 -20.78
N ARG A 371 1.33 -7.14 -21.77
CA ARG A 371 1.65 -7.48 -23.17
C ARG A 371 3.10 -7.97 -23.32
N ILE A 372 4.05 -7.28 -22.71
CA ILE A 372 5.46 -7.69 -22.73
C ILE A 372 5.63 -9.07 -22.09
N LEU A 373 5.08 -9.29 -20.91
CA LEU A 373 5.19 -10.57 -20.19
C LEU A 373 4.55 -11.73 -20.95
N LYS A 374 3.36 -11.54 -21.55
CA LYS A 374 2.71 -12.56 -22.38
C LYS A 374 3.52 -12.89 -23.64
N SER A 375 4.03 -11.87 -24.33
CA SER A 375 4.89 -12.06 -25.51
C SER A 375 6.17 -12.81 -25.15
N TYR A 376 6.82 -12.44 -24.04
CA TYR A 376 8.00 -13.13 -23.53
C TYR A 376 7.69 -14.60 -23.21
N THR A 377 6.62 -14.87 -22.50
CA THR A 377 6.22 -16.25 -22.11
C THR A 377 5.99 -17.13 -23.33
N ASN A 378 5.30 -16.60 -24.36
CA ASN A 378 5.05 -17.35 -25.59
C ASN A 378 6.34 -17.72 -26.34
N ARG A 379 7.40 -16.91 -26.23
CA ARG A 379 8.68 -17.19 -26.90
C ARG A 379 9.58 -18.15 -26.12
N VAL A 380 9.51 -18.11 -24.78
CA VAL A 380 10.47 -18.83 -23.91
C VAL A 380 9.92 -20.16 -23.42
N LEU A 381 8.59 -20.33 -23.33
CA LEU A 381 7.97 -21.54 -22.78
C LEU A 381 7.26 -22.39 -23.83
N HIS A 382 7.21 -21.96 -25.08
CA HIS A 382 6.71 -22.67 -26.25
C HIS A 382 7.74 -22.68 -27.38
#